data_09b597df10d1535dc301b57fa80d9f88
#
_entry.id   09b597df10d1535dc301b57fa80d9f88
#
_cell.length_a   1.000
_cell.length_b   1.000
_cell.length_c   1.000
_cell.angle_alpha   90.00
_cell.angle_beta   90.00
_cell.angle_gamma   90.00
#
_symmetry.space_group_name_H-M   'P 1'
#
loop_
_entity.id
_entity.type
_entity.pdbx_description
1 polymer ?
#
loop_
_entity_poly.entity_id
_entity_poly.type
_entity_poly.pdbx_seq_one_letter_code
_entity_poly.pdbx_strand_id
1 'polypeptide(L)'
;MSKTLGSLSVGAKIEVPVLSAYQSRFGSKIVFKIADKNHSGYPSNSVTLITEKIIQLMCFDAKEASNSNSDRKQYGNNRYQYSNLLQWLNSNAAAGAWYSAKHSADAPPTNANVWNNYNEYDAWAGFLAMLDPKFVAELLTTTQTVARNTVTDGGSYETVTSKMFLPSTTEVGLANENNIAEGTLLALFSNDASRVAYPTAQCVSNSEYTNSNFSTSKGWYWWLRTPNSSSAYNVRCVVSDGSLGSYGAYGGLYGVRPLCNLKSSILVSDSPNSDGNYTVIYNSAPSAPPSITAPATCYSGQNINISCAAATDPDGDALTYCFERSYNSGAWTQVQVSASRTFTEAVSTAWNTLKYRVRAKDSYGNYSAYTTSGDIAVIHNQPPVISGSNADLGIKRADFTYQYSVTDPDGDTVNVVEKIDGKTIATKNAITLGATQTLSVSGNTFTALTNAKHTITITATDSAGNSAVRTLTFTKSIAGFVITLSAPLEADSQPTRANVKVTRDIPAGGTFKVEVTNNPFDASPVWEDCTNAVVQGVAHVFTNKINTAAQYGMNIRVTVQRGDALTACWVSGIGGNFE
;
A
#
# COMPACT_ATOMS: atom_id res chain seq x y z
N MET A 1 24.43 -2.83 -0.82
CA MET A 1 23.45 -3.54 -1.73
C MET A 1 23.94 -4.98 -1.86
N SER A 2 23.05 -5.95 -1.93
CA SER A 2 23.42 -7.36 -2.15
C SER A 2 23.60 -7.64 -3.65
N LYS A 3 24.39 -8.66 -3.97
CA LYS A 3 24.58 -9.18 -5.34
C LYS A 3 23.82 -10.49 -5.49
N THR A 4 23.53 -10.92 -6.73
CA THR A 4 23.07 -12.27 -6.98
C THR A 4 24.23 -13.24 -7.12
N LEU A 5 24.06 -14.48 -6.69
CA LEU A 5 25.07 -15.54 -6.82
C LEU A 5 25.51 -15.71 -8.29
N GLY A 6 24.58 -15.64 -9.24
CA GLY A 6 24.84 -15.73 -10.67
C GLY A 6 25.69 -14.57 -11.24
N SER A 7 25.79 -13.44 -10.54
CA SER A 7 26.64 -12.31 -10.96
C SER A 7 28.12 -12.48 -10.63
N LEU A 8 28.44 -13.40 -9.72
CA LEU A 8 29.83 -13.67 -9.32
C LEU A 8 30.59 -14.45 -10.41
N SER A 9 31.91 -14.33 -10.42
CA SER A 9 32.78 -15.06 -11.35
C SER A 9 32.98 -16.51 -10.94
N VAL A 10 33.25 -17.40 -11.89
CA VAL A 10 33.78 -18.74 -11.62
C VAL A 10 35.03 -18.62 -10.75
N GLY A 11 35.17 -19.47 -9.74
CA GLY A 11 36.22 -19.45 -8.74
C GLY A 11 35.94 -18.55 -7.53
N ALA A 12 34.89 -17.68 -7.56
CA ALA A 12 34.48 -16.92 -6.37
C ALA A 12 34.07 -17.90 -5.24
N LYS A 13 34.38 -17.48 -4.00
CA LYS A 13 34.22 -18.33 -2.82
C LYS A 13 32.96 -17.96 -2.04
N ILE A 14 32.22 -18.97 -1.65
CA ILE A 14 31.00 -18.86 -0.86
C ILE A 14 31.20 -19.65 0.44
N GLU A 15 31.00 -19.02 1.58
CA GLU A 15 31.02 -19.73 2.86
C GLU A 15 29.61 -20.17 3.28
N VAL A 16 29.54 -21.37 3.79
CA VAL A 16 28.32 -22.00 4.30
C VAL A 16 28.55 -22.38 5.77
N PRO A 17 27.76 -21.87 6.72
CA PRO A 17 27.90 -22.17 8.13
C PRO A 17 27.67 -23.66 8.42
N VAL A 18 28.47 -24.19 9.35
CA VAL A 18 28.29 -25.51 9.94
C VAL A 18 27.64 -25.34 11.31
N LEU A 19 26.66 -26.17 11.62
CA LEU A 19 25.98 -26.15 12.91
C LEU A 19 26.98 -26.40 14.05
N SER A 20 26.79 -25.72 15.17
CA SER A 20 27.76 -25.69 16.30
C SER A 20 28.16 -27.09 16.79
N ALA A 21 27.22 -28.05 16.80
CA ALA A 21 27.48 -29.46 17.19
C ALA A 21 28.49 -30.17 16.30
N TYR A 22 28.75 -29.70 15.07
CA TYR A 22 29.61 -30.37 14.09
C TYR A 22 30.87 -29.57 13.70
N GLN A 23 31.11 -28.44 14.35
CA GLN A 23 32.25 -27.56 14.05
C GLN A 23 33.61 -28.19 14.39
N SER A 24 33.67 -29.08 15.35
CA SER A 24 34.89 -29.88 15.62
C SER A 24 35.30 -30.72 14.41
N ARG A 25 34.37 -31.12 13.54
CA ARG A 25 34.62 -31.95 12.35
C ARG A 25 34.97 -31.13 11.11
N PHE A 26 34.25 -30.01 10.87
CA PHE A 26 34.38 -29.26 9.62
C PHE A 26 34.89 -27.82 9.81
N GLY A 27 35.01 -27.34 11.05
CA GLY A 27 35.19 -25.92 11.36
C GLY A 27 33.84 -25.21 11.39
N SER A 28 33.87 -23.89 11.64
CA SER A 28 32.65 -23.05 11.71
C SER A 28 31.93 -22.91 10.37
N LYS A 29 32.61 -23.22 9.26
CA LYS A 29 32.10 -23.06 7.89
C LYS A 29 32.77 -24.04 6.93
N ILE A 30 32.04 -24.38 5.86
CA ILE A 30 32.60 -25.01 4.66
C ILE A 30 32.62 -23.96 3.56
N VAL A 31 33.76 -23.80 2.89
CA VAL A 31 33.93 -22.87 1.76
C VAL A 31 33.73 -23.63 0.46
N PHE A 32 32.85 -23.13 -0.38
CA PHE A 32 32.62 -23.57 -1.74
C PHE A 32 33.23 -22.59 -2.75
N LYS A 33 33.59 -23.06 -3.93
CA LYS A 33 33.91 -22.26 -5.10
C LYS A 33 32.82 -22.40 -6.16
N ILE A 34 32.53 -21.33 -6.88
CA ILE A 34 31.70 -21.42 -8.09
C ILE A 34 32.47 -22.25 -9.12
N ALA A 35 31.96 -23.42 -9.47
CA ALA A 35 32.57 -24.33 -10.44
C ALA A 35 32.07 -24.03 -11.86
N ASP A 36 30.80 -23.66 -11.98
CA ASP A 36 30.18 -23.28 -13.28
C ASP A 36 28.88 -22.50 -13.07
N LYS A 37 28.36 -21.93 -14.16
CA LYS A 37 27.06 -21.24 -14.19
C LYS A 37 26.23 -21.74 -15.37
N ASN A 38 24.95 -22.06 -15.11
CA ASN A 38 24.06 -22.66 -16.11
C ASN A 38 24.67 -23.88 -16.81
N HIS A 39 25.30 -24.75 -16.01
CA HIS A 39 25.96 -25.94 -16.55
C HIS A 39 25.00 -26.82 -17.33
N SER A 40 25.42 -27.29 -18.51
CA SER A 40 24.61 -28.10 -19.39
C SER A 40 24.19 -29.43 -18.71
N GLY A 41 22.90 -29.73 -18.76
CA GLY A 41 22.34 -30.92 -18.11
C GLY A 41 21.96 -30.74 -16.63
N TYR A 42 22.30 -29.60 -16.03
CA TYR A 42 21.90 -29.23 -14.67
C TYR A 42 20.67 -28.29 -14.65
N PRO A 43 20.07 -28.00 -13.50
CA PRO A 43 18.93 -27.11 -13.43
C PRO A 43 19.21 -25.75 -14.09
N SER A 44 18.27 -25.26 -14.88
CA SER A 44 18.39 -23.96 -15.54
C SER A 44 18.46 -22.81 -14.51
N ASN A 45 19.16 -21.72 -14.84
CA ASN A 45 19.36 -20.57 -13.96
C ASN A 45 20.02 -20.99 -12.62
N SER A 46 20.95 -21.93 -12.67
CA SER A 46 21.68 -22.39 -11.49
C SER A 46 23.15 -21.99 -11.53
N VAL A 47 23.76 -22.01 -10.35
CA VAL A 47 25.20 -21.92 -10.12
C VAL A 47 25.67 -23.20 -9.46
N THR A 48 26.66 -23.86 -10.06
CA THR A 48 27.26 -25.08 -9.54
C THR A 48 28.39 -24.71 -8.60
N LEU A 49 28.34 -25.20 -7.38
CA LEU A 49 29.32 -25.01 -6.33
C LEU A 49 30.06 -26.33 -6.08
N ILE A 50 31.37 -26.26 -5.80
CA ILE A 50 32.19 -27.36 -5.32
C ILE A 50 32.93 -26.91 -4.05
N THR A 51 33.13 -27.80 -3.07
CA THR A 51 33.94 -27.42 -1.91
C THR A 51 35.35 -27.00 -2.35
N GLU A 52 35.85 -25.89 -1.81
CA GLU A 52 37.21 -25.38 -2.14
C GLU A 52 38.27 -26.41 -1.81
N LYS A 53 38.14 -27.05 -0.65
CA LYS A 53 39.09 -28.03 -0.10
C LYS A 53 38.42 -29.39 0.10
N ILE A 54 39.25 -30.39 0.30
CA ILE A 54 38.82 -31.72 0.78
C ILE A 54 38.30 -31.56 2.20
N ILE A 55 37.04 -31.91 2.42
CA ILE A 55 36.35 -31.71 3.72
C ILE A 55 36.58 -32.85 4.70
N GLN A 56 36.74 -34.10 4.21
CA GLN A 56 37.02 -35.28 4.99
C GLN A 56 37.68 -36.36 4.13
N LEU A 57 38.35 -37.34 4.77
CA LEU A 57 38.75 -38.58 4.15
C LEU A 57 37.72 -39.65 4.49
N MET A 58 37.20 -40.35 3.49
CA MET A 58 36.12 -41.37 3.65
C MET A 58 36.22 -42.42 2.56
N CYS A 59 35.75 -43.64 2.84
CA CYS A 59 35.55 -44.59 1.77
C CYS A 59 34.38 -44.16 0.86
N PHE A 60 34.44 -44.55 -0.40
CA PHE A 60 33.34 -44.35 -1.35
C PHE A 60 32.17 -45.30 -1.03
N ASP A 61 32.51 -46.55 -0.77
CA ASP A 61 31.57 -47.60 -0.39
C ASP A 61 32.28 -48.66 0.45
N ALA A 62 31.61 -49.23 1.44
CA ALA A 62 32.15 -50.22 2.35
C ALA A 62 32.27 -51.61 1.70
N LYS A 63 33.02 -52.53 2.33
CA LYS A 63 33.05 -53.94 1.94
C LYS A 63 31.64 -54.54 2.00
N GLU A 64 31.26 -55.25 0.97
CA GLU A 64 30.00 -55.95 0.88
C GLU A 64 30.19 -57.44 1.20
N ALA A 65 30.35 -57.81 2.45
CA ALA A 65 30.77 -59.16 2.89
C ALA A 65 29.87 -60.28 2.37
N SER A 66 28.62 -60.04 2.05
CA SER A 66 27.66 -60.98 1.48
C SER A 66 27.54 -60.91 -0.06
N ASN A 67 28.33 -60.06 -0.75
CA ASN A 67 28.28 -59.94 -2.20
C ASN A 67 28.78 -61.19 -2.89
N SER A 68 28.11 -61.61 -3.96
CA SER A 68 28.50 -62.77 -4.78
C SER A 68 29.77 -62.50 -5.63
N ASN A 69 30.07 -61.26 -5.96
CA ASN A 69 31.31 -60.88 -6.59
C ASN A 69 32.42 -60.79 -5.54
N SER A 70 33.52 -61.51 -5.73
CA SER A 70 34.63 -61.61 -4.79
C SER A 70 35.33 -60.28 -4.54
N ASP A 71 35.43 -59.44 -5.57
CA ASP A 71 36.10 -58.15 -5.48
C ASP A 71 35.26 -57.16 -4.66
N ARG A 72 33.94 -57.08 -4.90
CA ARG A 72 33.03 -56.25 -4.11
C ARG A 72 32.97 -56.71 -2.67
N LYS A 73 32.96 -58.01 -2.47
CA LYS A 73 33.03 -58.60 -1.13
C LYS A 73 34.23 -58.09 -0.34
N GLN A 74 35.37 -57.88 -1.00
CA GLN A 74 36.65 -57.53 -0.36
C GLN A 74 36.95 -56.02 -0.38
N TYR A 75 36.50 -55.30 -1.44
CA TYR A 75 36.97 -53.94 -1.74
C TYR A 75 35.85 -52.91 -1.91
N GLY A 76 34.59 -53.26 -1.66
CA GLY A 76 33.41 -52.40 -1.83
C GLY A 76 32.93 -52.32 -3.28
N ASN A 77 31.89 -51.53 -3.50
CA ASN A 77 31.18 -51.41 -4.78
C ASN A 77 31.48 -50.05 -5.44
N ASN A 78 31.85 -50.04 -6.70
CA ASN A 78 32.12 -48.79 -7.41
C ASN A 78 30.91 -48.19 -8.12
N ARG A 79 29.71 -48.75 -7.96
CA ARG A 79 28.48 -48.25 -8.54
C ARG A 79 27.96 -47.09 -7.72
N TYR A 80 28.00 -45.84 -8.27
CA TYR A 80 27.72 -44.63 -7.53
C TYR A 80 26.32 -44.60 -6.90
N GLN A 81 25.29 -45.09 -7.62
CA GLN A 81 23.93 -45.16 -7.13
C GLN A 81 23.79 -45.89 -5.79
N TYR A 82 24.67 -46.84 -5.53
CA TYR A 82 24.66 -47.69 -4.33
C TYR A 82 25.63 -47.22 -3.25
N SER A 83 26.51 -46.25 -3.57
CA SER A 83 27.59 -45.86 -2.66
C SER A 83 27.09 -45.29 -1.33
N ASN A 84 27.72 -45.71 -0.25
CA ASN A 84 27.50 -45.13 1.07
C ASN A 84 27.77 -43.64 1.09
N LEU A 85 28.76 -43.17 0.31
CA LEU A 85 29.11 -41.73 0.23
C LEU A 85 28.00 -40.88 -0.38
N LEU A 86 27.33 -41.32 -1.45
CA LEU A 86 26.17 -40.62 -2.03
C LEU A 86 25.03 -40.55 -1.01
N GLN A 87 24.77 -41.67 -0.31
CA GLN A 87 23.73 -41.73 0.69
C GLN A 87 23.96 -40.80 1.86
N TRP A 88 25.18 -40.79 2.41
CA TRP A 88 25.59 -39.88 3.47
C TRP A 88 25.50 -38.40 3.07
N LEU A 89 25.99 -38.04 1.88
CA LEU A 89 25.95 -36.68 1.35
C LEU A 89 24.53 -36.10 1.24
N ASN A 90 23.53 -36.98 1.05
CA ASN A 90 22.14 -36.54 0.84
C ASN A 90 21.21 -36.81 2.03
N SER A 91 21.75 -37.26 3.16
CA SER A 91 20.96 -37.53 4.36
C SER A 91 20.94 -36.32 5.31
N ASN A 92 19.74 -36.05 5.87
CA ASN A 92 19.53 -35.13 6.98
C ASN A 92 19.23 -35.87 8.30
N ALA A 93 19.49 -37.17 8.35
CA ALA A 93 19.24 -38.02 9.53
C ALA A 93 20.24 -37.71 10.66
N ALA A 94 19.78 -37.96 11.89
CA ALA A 94 20.60 -37.91 13.09
C ALA A 94 21.78 -38.89 13.03
N ALA A 95 22.73 -38.74 13.95
CA ALA A 95 23.90 -39.62 14.08
C ALA A 95 23.47 -41.08 14.18
N GLY A 96 24.14 -41.94 13.38
CA GLY A 96 23.86 -43.39 13.30
C GLY A 96 22.58 -43.79 12.56
N ALA A 97 21.84 -42.82 11.99
CA ALA A 97 20.53 -43.10 11.35
C ALA A 97 20.50 -42.81 9.83
N TRP A 98 21.62 -42.43 9.22
CA TRP A 98 21.65 -42.04 7.79
C TRP A 98 21.72 -43.24 6.84
N TYR A 99 22.27 -44.34 7.27
CA TYR A 99 22.48 -45.54 6.45
C TYR A 99 21.18 -46.35 6.28
N SER A 100 20.92 -46.77 5.05
CA SER A 100 19.91 -47.79 4.74
C SER A 100 20.40 -48.63 3.54
N ALA A 101 20.35 -49.96 3.63
CA ALA A 101 20.81 -50.83 2.57
C ALA A 101 20.12 -50.53 1.22
N LYS A 102 20.88 -50.30 0.15
CA LYS A 102 20.39 -50.04 -1.20
C LYS A 102 20.22 -51.31 -2.03
N HIS A 103 20.86 -52.39 -1.62
CA HIS A 103 20.70 -53.73 -2.19
C HIS A 103 21.07 -54.77 -1.11
N SER A 104 20.85 -56.04 -1.41
CA SER A 104 20.94 -57.14 -0.42
C SER A 104 22.34 -57.36 0.16
N ALA A 105 23.40 -56.99 -0.55
CA ALA A 105 24.78 -57.14 -0.10
C ALA A 105 25.37 -55.86 0.50
N ASP A 106 24.66 -54.72 0.43
CA ASP A 106 25.10 -53.44 0.93
C ASP A 106 25.42 -53.47 2.43
N ALA A 107 26.44 -52.76 2.85
CA ALA A 107 26.90 -52.70 4.21
C ALA A 107 27.27 -51.30 4.65
N PRO A 108 27.09 -50.92 5.93
CA PRO A 108 27.48 -49.62 6.45
C PRO A 108 29.01 -49.53 6.56
N PRO A 109 29.58 -48.33 6.43
CA PRO A 109 31.02 -48.05 6.52
C PRO A 109 31.51 -48.03 7.98
N THR A 110 31.33 -49.18 8.64
CA THR A 110 31.86 -49.42 9.99
C THR A 110 33.37 -49.62 9.95
N ASN A 111 34.01 -49.51 11.10
CA ASN A 111 35.44 -49.79 11.28
C ASN A 111 35.89 -51.11 10.59
N ALA A 112 35.11 -52.19 10.74
CA ALA A 112 35.42 -53.50 10.11
C ALA A 112 35.27 -53.50 8.57
N ASN A 113 34.51 -52.60 7.99
CA ASN A 113 34.15 -52.61 6.57
C ASN A 113 34.92 -51.61 5.73
N VAL A 114 35.78 -50.79 6.36
CA VAL A 114 36.67 -49.84 5.68
C VAL A 114 38.11 -50.37 5.65
N TRP A 115 38.96 -49.84 4.72
CA TRP A 115 40.35 -50.29 4.59
C TRP A 115 41.17 -49.93 5.84
N ASN A 116 41.80 -50.94 6.42
CA ASN A 116 42.62 -50.81 7.62
C ASN A 116 41.95 -50.06 8.78
N ASN A 117 40.64 -50.10 8.86
CA ASN A 117 39.85 -49.46 9.89
C ASN A 117 40.03 -47.93 9.95
N TYR A 118 40.32 -47.28 8.82
CA TYR A 118 40.49 -45.83 8.78
C TYR A 118 39.25 -45.10 8.36
N ASN A 119 38.84 -44.13 9.18
CA ASN A 119 37.84 -43.12 8.86
C ASN A 119 36.43 -43.71 8.58
N GLU A 120 35.94 -44.56 9.47
CA GLU A 120 34.57 -45.01 9.48
C GLU A 120 33.61 -43.85 9.71
N TYR A 121 32.38 -43.94 9.19
CA TYR A 121 31.40 -42.86 9.32
C TYR A 121 29.94 -43.31 9.45
N ASP A 122 29.69 -44.57 9.73
CA ASP A 122 28.37 -45.15 9.97
C ASP A 122 27.65 -44.48 11.15
N ALA A 123 28.40 -44.14 12.21
CA ALA A 123 27.88 -43.50 13.41
C ALA A 123 27.69 -41.96 13.25
N TRP A 124 28.06 -41.37 12.12
CA TRP A 124 27.94 -39.94 11.92
C TRP A 124 26.48 -39.52 11.63
N ALA A 125 26.15 -38.24 11.77
CA ALA A 125 24.93 -37.67 11.19
C ALA A 125 25.07 -37.57 9.66
N GLY A 126 23.96 -37.54 8.95
CA GLY A 126 23.98 -37.25 7.52
C GLY A 126 24.55 -35.87 7.23
N PHE A 127 25.19 -35.69 6.09
CA PHE A 127 25.92 -34.46 5.77
C PHE A 127 25.01 -33.22 5.77
N LEU A 128 23.78 -33.32 5.22
CA LEU A 128 22.83 -32.22 5.20
C LEU A 128 22.34 -31.82 6.60
N ALA A 129 22.34 -32.77 7.58
CA ALA A 129 22.00 -32.43 8.97
C ALA A 129 23.05 -31.58 9.68
N MET A 130 24.27 -31.47 9.11
CA MET A 130 25.39 -30.75 9.71
C MET A 130 25.51 -29.29 9.21
N LEU A 131 24.85 -28.97 8.11
CA LEU A 131 24.88 -27.67 7.46
C LEU A 131 23.74 -26.76 7.95
N ASP A 132 23.89 -25.45 7.71
CA ASP A 132 22.81 -24.51 7.93
C ASP A 132 21.54 -24.98 7.19
N PRO A 133 20.40 -25.17 7.90
CA PRO A 133 19.17 -25.63 7.29
C PRO A 133 18.62 -24.66 6.22
N LYS A 134 18.91 -23.35 6.30
CA LYS A 134 18.56 -22.39 5.26
C LYS A 134 19.33 -22.66 3.96
N PHE A 135 20.62 -23.01 4.05
CA PHE A 135 21.40 -23.44 2.88
C PHE A 135 20.83 -24.74 2.28
N VAL A 136 20.54 -25.71 3.11
CA VAL A 136 20.01 -27.03 2.67
C VAL A 136 18.66 -26.90 1.97
N ALA A 137 17.84 -25.94 2.39
CA ALA A 137 16.54 -25.65 1.75
C ALA A 137 16.70 -25.09 0.32
N GLU A 138 17.76 -24.35 0.04
CA GLU A 138 18.04 -23.76 -1.27
C GLU A 138 18.72 -24.73 -2.25
N LEU A 139 19.16 -25.91 -1.81
CA LEU A 139 19.82 -26.88 -2.67
C LEU A 139 18.87 -27.42 -3.75
N LEU A 140 19.23 -27.24 -5.00
CA LEU A 140 18.50 -27.77 -6.15
C LEU A 140 18.75 -29.25 -6.32
N THR A 141 17.70 -30.02 -6.59
CA THR A 141 17.81 -31.41 -7.01
C THR A 141 18.39 -31.46 -8.43
N THR A 142 19.44 -32.24 -8.63
CA THR A 142 20.17 -32.36 -9.88
C THR A 142 20.20 -33.81 -10.33
N THR A 143 19.98 -34.07 -11.60
CA THR A 143 20.12 -35.40 -12.20
C THR A 143 21.47 -35.51 -12.87
N GLN A 144 22.24 -36.52 -12.51
CA GLN A 144 23.57 -36.79 -13.06
C GLN A 144 23.53 -38.07 -13.93
N THR A 145 24.23 -38.04 -15.06
CA THR A 145 24.60 -39.22 -15.80
C THR A 145 25.81 -39.87 -15.14
N VAL A 146 25.76 -41.20 -14.92
CA VAL A 146 26.82 -41.95 -14.25
C VAL A 146 27.14 -43.21 -15.08
N ALA A 147 28.39 -43.40 -15.45
CA ALA A 147 28.84 -44.59 -16.14
C ALA A 147 28.75 -45.81 -15.20
N ARG A 148 28.60 -47.02 -15.77
CA ARG A 148 28.67 -48.29 -15.05
C ARG A 148 29.86 -49.09 -15.55
N ASN A 149 30.47 -49.88 -14.65
CA ASN A 149 31.56 -50.77 -15.06
C ASN A 149 31.05 -51.86 -16.01
N THR A 150 31.97 -52.40 -16.83
CA THR A 150 31.69 -53.45 -17.81
C THR A 150 31.76 -54.87 -17.18
N VAL A 151 32.35 -54.98 -15.99
CA VAL A 151 32.62 -56.27 -15.34
C VAL A 151 31.38 -56.86 -14.70
N THR A 152 30.61 -56.03 -13.98
CA THR A 152 29.44 -56.50 -13.20
C THR A 152 28.17 -55.74 -13.50
N ASP A 153 28.25 -54.53 -14.09
CA ASP A 153 27.11 -53.61 -14.19
C ASP A 153 26.68 -53.35 -15.66
N GLY A 154 27.28 -54.09 -16.63
CA GLY A 154 26.89 -54.09 -18.03
C GLY A 154 27.39 -52.91 -18.86
N GLY A 155 28.26 -52.05 -18.36
CA GLY A 155 29.03 -51.07 -19.13
C GLY A 155 28.25 -49.92 -19.78
N SER A 156 26.97 -49.74 -19.45
CA SER A 156 26.13 -48.64 -19.89
C SER A 156 26.19 -47.49 -18.86
N TYR A 157 25.24 -46.59 -18.91
CA TYR A 157 25.07 -45.54 -17.91
C TYR A 157 23.75 -45.69 -17.15
N GLU A 158 23.64 -44.97 -16.07
CA GLU A 158 22.41 -44.78 -15.30
C GLU A 158 22.28 -43.28 -14.94
N THR A 159 21.11 -42.90 -14.47
CA THR A 159 20.87 -41.55 -13.96
C THR A 159 20.69 -41.59 -12.45
N VAL A 160 21.35 -40.70 -11.74
CA VAL A 160 21.25 -40.53 -10.30
C VAL A 160 20.74 -39.11 -10.00
N THR A 161 19.78 -38.98 -9.12
CA THR A 161 19.20 -37.68 -8.75
C THR A 161 19.50 -37.40 -7.28
N SER A 162 20.13 -36.26 -7.01
CA SER A 162 20.58 -35.88 -5.67
C SER A 162 20.74 -34.37 -5.50
N LYS A 163 20.83 -33.90 -4.27
CA LYS A 163 21.15 -32.47 -3.95
C LYS A 163 22.64 -32.21 -3.87
N MET A 164 23.38 -33.16 -3.28
CA MET A 164 24.84 -33.13 -3.15
C MET A 164 25.41 -34.33 -3.88
N PHE A 165 26.46 -34.15 -4.66
CA PHE A 165 27.01 -35.21 -5.49
C PHE A 165 28.52 -35.02 -5.75
N LEU A 166 29.22 -36.05 -6.18
CA LEU A 166 30.61 -35.96 -6.60
C LEU A 166 30.69 -35.58 -8.09
N PRO A 167 31.74 -34.86 -8.52
CA PRO A 167 31.99 -34.64 -9.94
C PRO A 167 32.39 -35.93 -10.66
N SER A 168 32.20 -35.95 -11.98
CA SER A 168 32.67 -37.06 -12.84
C SER A 168 34.04 -36.75 -13.44
N THR A 169 34.64 -37.77 -14.10
CA THR A 169 35.83 -37.60 -14.91
C THR A 169 35.63 -36.56 -16.03
N THR A 170 34.47 -36.62 -16.73
CA THR A 170 34.11 -35.66 -17.78
C THR A 170 34.08 -34.22 -17.25
N GLU A 171 33.42 -34.02 -16.12
CA GLU A 171 33.20 -32.69 -15.54
C GLU A 171 34.47 -32.04 -15.03
N VAL A 172 35.47 -32.85 -14.68
CA VAL A 172 36.81 -32.32 -14.30
C VAL A 172 37.81 -32.34 -15.46
N GLY A 173 37.38 -32.65 -16.68
CA GLY A 173 38.23 -32.62 -17.87
C GLY A 173 39.23 -33.79 -17.94
N LEU A 174 38.87 -34.95 -17.42
CA LEU A 174 39.61 -36.20 -17.51
C LEU A 174 38.91 -37.19 -18.49
N ALA A 175 39.58 -38.27 -18.83
CA ALA A 175 39.11 -39.23 -19.81
C ALA A 175 37.76 -39.89 -19.35
N ASN A 176 36.85 -40.04 -20.30
CA ASN A 176 35.58 -40.73 -20.08
C ASN A 176 35.78 -42.25 -19.89
N GLU A 177 35.03 -42.86 -19.02
CA GLU A 177 34.99 -44.30 -18.86
C GLU A 177 34.03 -44.92 -19.88
N ASN A 178 34.49 -45.99 -20.53
CA ASN A 178 33.69 -46.74 -21.54
C ASN A 178 33.02 -45.82 -22.58
N ASN A 179 33.71 -44.75 -23.00
CA ASN A 179 33.19 -43.70 -23.90
C ASN A 179 31.88 -43.00 -23.46
N ILE A 180 31.54 -43.08 -22.19
CA ILE A 180 30.35 -42.43 -21.65
C ILE A 180 30.74 -41.06 -21.11
N ALA A 181 30.17 -39.99 -21.70
CA ALA A 181 30.26 -38.63 -21.17
C ALA A 181 29.26 -38.46 -20.01
N GLU A 182 29.79 -38.25 -18.81
CA GLU A 182 29.02 -38.05 -17.60
C GLU A 182 28.79 -36.57 -17.29
N GLY A 183 28.28 -35.82 -18.24
CA GLY A 183 28.11 -34.37 -18.22
C GLY A 183 29.04 -33.66 -19.20
N THR A 184 29.31 -32.38 -18.95
CA THR A 184 30.25 -31.53 -19.70
C THR A 184 31.32 -30.99 -18.77
N LEU A 185 32.41 -30.41 -19.30
CA LEU A 185 33.47 -29.81 -18.51
C LEU A 185 32.97 -28.62 -17.67
N LEU A 186 33.19 -28.65 -16.37
CA LEU A 186 32.94 -27.50 -15.48
C LEU A 186 33.99 -26.41 -15.72
N ALA A 187 33.56 -25.17 -15.85
CA ALA A 187 34.45 -24.03 -16.21
C ALA A 187 35.61 -23.82 -15.22
N LEU A 188 35.53 -24.29 -13.99
CA LEU A 188 36.57 -24.22 -12.99
C LEU A 188 37.80 -25.09 -13.35
N PHE A 189 37.62 -26.17 -14.10
CA PHE A 189 38.67 -27.17 -14.34
C PHE A 189 39.22 -27.03 -15.76
N SER A 190 40.34 -26.33 -15.91
CA SER A 190 40.98 -26.07 -17.20
C SER A 190 42.26 -26.88 -17.45
N ASN A 191 42.87 -27.45 -16.40
CA ASN A 191 44.16 -28.21 -16.46
C ASN A 191 44.38 -29.00 -15.16
N ASP A 192 45.46 -29.78 -15.08
CA ASP A 192 45.80 -30.59 -13.92
C ASP A 192 45.92 -29.77 -12.64
N ALA A 193 46.57 -28.62 -12.70
CA ALA A 193 46.75 -27.76 -11.54
C ALA A 193 45.41 -27.25 -10.96
N SER A 194 44.37 -27.05 -11.80
CA SER A 194 43.06 -26.65 -11.34
C SER A 194 42.31 -27.76 -10.58
N ARG A 195 42.67 -29.01 -10.78
CA ARG A 195 42.13 -30.19 -10.10
C ARG A 195 42.80 -30.50 -8.76
N VAL A 196 44.01 -30.03 -8.52
CA VAL A 196 44.73 -30.25 -7.25
C VAL A 196 43.91 -29.67 -6.10
N ALA A 197 43.64 -30.49 -5.09
CA ALA A 197 42.88 -30.08 -3.92
C ALA A 197 43.64 -30.37 -2.62
N TYR A 198 43.55 -29.45 -1.69
CA TYR A 198 44.18 -29.50 -0.39
C TYR A 198 43.17 -29.85 0.69
N PRO A 199 43.53 -30.66 1.72
CA PRO A 199 42.61 -30.92 2.83
C PRO A 199 42.46 -29.69 3.73
N THR A 200 41.28 -29.60 4.41
CA THR A 200 41.08 -28.64 5.51
C THR A 200 41.93 -29.03 6.72
N ALA A 201 42.16 -28.07 7.63
CA ALA A 201 42.81 -28.37 8.90
C ALA A 201 42.07 -29.44 9.71
N GLN A 202 40.74 -29.37 9.73
CA GLN A 202 39.89 -30.37 10.39
C GLN A 202 39.97 -31.72 9.72
N CYS A 203 40.03 -31.79 8.39
CA CYS A 203 40.20 -33.03 7.68
C CYS A 203 41.51 -33.71 8.08
N VAL A 204 42.61 -32.95 8.20
CA VAL A 204 43.90 -33.45 8.63
C VAL A 204 43.89 -33.89 10.10
N SER A 205 43.33 -33.07 10.99
CA SER A 205 43.32 -33.35 12.44
C SER A 205 42.41 -34.50 12.85
N ASN A 206 41.32 -34.71 12.10
CA ASN A 206 40.31 -35.75 12.42
C ASN A 206 40.57 -37.09 11.68
N SER A 207 41.54 -37.12 10.78
CA SER A 207 41.86 -38.33 10.03
C SER A 207 42.61 -39.33 10.91
N GLU A 208 42.19 -40.59 10.92
CA GLU A 208 42.89 -41.71 11.53
C GLU A 208 44.08 -42.16 10.64
N TYR A 209 44.01 -41.81 9.34
CA TYR A 209 45.13 -42.08 8.43
C TYR A 209 46.17 -41.00 8.56
N THR A 210 47.39 -41.35 8.94
CA THR A 210 48.53 -40.46 9.08
C THR A 210 49.58 -40.71 7.98
N ASN A 211 49.99 -39.61 7.29
CA ASN A 211 51.01 -39.66 6.29
C ASN A 211 51.69 -38.30 6.23
N SER A 212 53.03 -38.24 6.09
CA SER A 212 53.80 -37.01 6.03
C SER A 212 53.47 -36.13 4.83
N ASN A 213 52.85 -36.66 3.79
CA ASN A 213 52.36 -35.96 2.62
C ASN A 213 50.86 -35.54 2.75
N PHE A 214 50.16 -35.99 3.77
CA PHE A 214 48.80 -35.59 4.06
C PHE A 214 48.80 -34.36 4.99
N SER A 215 48.72 -33.18 4.40
CA SER A 215 48.81 -31.90 5.12
C SER A 215 48.03 -30.81 4.40
N THR A 216 47.69 -29.73 5.09
CA THR A 216 46.97 -28.59 4.53
C THR A 216 47.69 -27.85 3.40
N SER A 217 48.99 -28.10 3.20
CA SER A 217 49.86 -27.46 2.19
C SER A 217 50.21 -28.36 1.01
N LYS A 218 49.77 -29.61 1.01
CA LYS A 218 50.03 -30.56 -0.08
C LYS A 218 48.73 -31.06 -0.70
N GLY A 219 48.73 -31.21 -2.03
CA GLY A 219 47.61 -31.80 -2.75
C GLY A 219 47.34 -33.23 -2.27
N TRP A 220 46.09 -33.63 -2.20
CA TRP A 220 45.68 -34.96 -1.81
C TRP A 220 44.68 -35.54 -2.77
N TYR A 221 44.49 -36.86 -2.72
CA TYR A 221 43.55 -37.63 -3.54
C TYR A 221 42.12 -37.34 -3.16
N TRP A 222 41.19 -37.29 -4.17
CA TRP A 222 39.77 -37.08 -3.88
C TRP A 222 38.85 -37.81 -4.89
N TRP A 223 37.76 -38.35 -4.40
CA TRP A 223 36.83 -39.18 -5.15
C TRP A 223 36.12 -38.44 -6.27
N LEU A 224 35.90 -39.14 -7.41
CA LEU A 224 34.95 -38.84 -8.45
C LEU A 224 33.77 -39.81 -8.35
N ARG A 225 32.61 -39.51 -9.00
CA ARG A 225 31.51 -40.48 -9.05
C ARG A 225 31.70 -41.57 -10.08
N THR A 226 32.63 -41.45 -10.98
CA THR A 226 32.93 -42.34 -12.11
C THR A 226 33.56 -43.63 -11.65
N PRO A 227 33.01 -44.81 -11.95
CA PRO A 227 33.69 -46.09 -11.70
C PRO A 227 34.83 -46.28 -12.69
N ASN A 228 35.83 -47.06 -12.32
CA ASN A 228 36.73 -47.64 -13.31
C ASN A 228 35.98 -48.70 -14.10
N SER A 229 35.85 -48.52 -15.42
CA SER A 229 35.04 -49.39 -16.29
C SER A 229 35.51 -50.84 -16.33
N SER A 230 36.81 -51.10 -16.08
CA SER A 230 37.45 -52.42 -16.12
C SER A 230 37.52 -53.11 -14.75
N SER A 231 36.85 -52.55 -13.72
CA SER A 231 36.88 -53.06 -12.33
C SER A 231 35.49 -53.07 -11.71
N ALA A 232 35.21 -54.08 -10.91
CA ALA A 232 33.95 -54.13 -10.15
C ALA A 232 33.95 -53.24 -8.89
N TYR A 233 35.11 -52.78 -8.44
CA TYR A 233 35.34 -52.13 -7.14
C TYR A 233 36.17 -50.86 -7.17
N ASN A 234 36.98 -50.62 -8.21
CA ASN A 234 37.78 -49.40 -8.28
C ASN A 234 36.96 -48.21 -8.75
N VAL A 235 37.10 -47.10 -8.03
CA VAL A 235 36.48 -45.83 -8.32
C VAL A 235 37.53 -44.84 -8.84
N ARG A 236 37.18 -44.02 -9.79
CA ARG A 236 38.08 -42.94 -10.30
C ARG A 236 38.25 -41.86 -9.24
N CYS A 237 39.42 -41.31 -9.18
CA CYS A 237 39.76 -40.19 -8.32
C CYS A 237 40.73 -39.24 -9.04
N VAL A 238 40.80 -38.01 -8.58
CA VAL A 238 41.90 -37.12 -8.88
C VAL A 238 43.02 -37.35 -7.85
N VAL A 239 44.24 -37.54 -8.30
CA VAL A 239 45.40 -37.74 -7.40
C VAL A 239 46.08 -36.41 -7.04
N SER A 240 47.15 -36.45 -6.24
CA SER A 240 47.75 -35.25 -5.62
C SER A 240 48.30 -34.23 -6.60
N ASP A 241 48.65 -34.62 -7.82
CA ASP A 241 49.12 -33.75 -8.90
C ASP A 241 48.05 -33.31 -9.88
N GLY A 242 46.78 -33.72 -9.68
CA GLY A 242 45.65 -33.40 -10.53
C GLY A 242 45.38 -34.40 -11.64
N SER A 243 46.19 -35.45 -11.79
CA SER A 243 45.99 -36.53 -12.79
C SER A 243 44.93 -37.54 -12.34
N LEU A 244 44.55 -38.48 -13.25
CA LEU A 244 43.56 -39.50 -13.01
C LEU A 244 44.17 -40.68 -12.24
N GLY A 245 43.49 -41.10 -11.14
CA GLY A 245 43.77 -42.32 -10.39
C GLY A 245 42.55 -43.27 -10.34
N SER A 246 42.79 -44.44 -9.74
CA SER A 246 41.72 -45.44 -9.54
C SER A 246 42.06 -46.33 -8.34
N TYR A 247 41.13 -46.40 -7.37
CA TYR A 247 41.38 -47.11 -6.11
C TYR A 247 40.10 -47.82 -5.61
N GLY A 248 40.30 -48.82 -4.75
CA GLY A 248 39.18 -49.57 -4.19
C GLY A 248 38.21 -48.72 -3.40
N ALA A 249 36.91 -48.96 -3.61
CA ALA A 249 35.82 -48.16 -3.04
C ALA A 249 35.87 -48.11 -1.50
N TYR A 250 36.37 -49.15 -0.83
CA TYR A 250 36.45 -49.23 0.64
C TYR A 250 37.56 -48.41 1.28
N GLY A 251 38.34 -47.69 0.47
CA GLY A 251 39.50 -46.94 0.92
C GLY A 251 39.14 -45.67 1.67
N GLY A 252 39.25 -45.69 3.01
CA GLY A 252 38.97 -44.54 3.87
C GLY A 252 40.03 -43.44 3.92
N LEU A 253 40.96 -43.38 2.93
CA LEU A 253 42.04 -42.40 2.87
C LEU A 253 41.95 -41.41 1.68
N TYR A 254 40.81 -41.41 1.00
CA TYR A 254 40.57 -40.51 -0.14
C TYR A 254 39.55 -39.42 0.22
N GLY A 255 39.79 -38.26 -0.33
CA GLY A 255 39.10 -37.03 0.01
C GLY A 255 37.70 -36.92 -0.61
N VAL A 256 36.84 -36.20 0.05
CA VAL A 256 35.48 -35.86 -0.41
C VAL A 256 35.42 -34.36 -0.75
N ARG A 257 34.99 -34.07 -1.98
CA ARG A 257 34.75 -32.71 -2.52
C ARG A 257 33.41 -32.66 -3.24
N PRO A 258 32.27 -32.53 -2.52
CA PRO A 258 30.96 -32.56 -3.15
C PRO A 258 30.66 -31.29 -3.94
N LEU A 259 29.82 -31.48 -4.98
CA LEU A 259 29.13 -30.45 -5.74
C LEU A 259 27.69 -30.26 -5.22
N CYS A 260 27.16 -29.08 -5.45
CA CYS A 260 25.72 -28.80 -5.36
C CYS A 260 25.33 -27.67 -6.32
N ASN A 261 24.03 -27.52 -6.55
CA ASN A 261 23.48 -26.42 -7.35
C ASN A 261 22.56 -25.54 -6.51
N LEU A 262 22.69 -24.23 -6.68
CA LEU A 262 21.81 -23.21 -6.13
C LEU A 262 21.21 -22.38 -7.26
N LYS A 263 20.06 -21.71 -7.01
CA LYS A 263 19.51 -20.74 -7.97
C LYS A 263 20.49 -19.58 -8.16
N SER A 264 20.66 -19.12 -9.41
CA SER A 264 21.51 -17.96 -9.72
C SER A 264 21.00 -16.64 -9.12
N SER A 265 19.71 -16.58 -8.76
CA SER A 265 19.05 -15.42 -8.16
C SER A 265 19.26 -15.31 -6.64
N ILE A 266 19.82 -16.33 -5.98
CA ILE A 266 20.14 -16.26 -4.54
C ILE A 266 21.02 -15.04 -4.27
N LEU A 267 20.69 -14.31 -3.19
CA LEU A 267 21.44 -13.14 -2.79
C LEU A 267 22.70 -13.52 -2.00
N VAL A 268 23.74 -12.75 -2.22
CA VAL A 268 25.00 -12.85 -1.48
C VAL A 268 25.45 -11.45 -1.04
N SER A 269 26.38 -11.39 -0.09
CA SER A 269 26.99 -10.13 0.36
C SER A 269 27.54 -9.32 -0.81
N ASP A 270 27.49 -7.98 -0.71
CA ASP A 270 27.97 -7.06 -1.77
C ASP A 270 29.47 -7.19 -2.04
N SER A 271 30.23 -7.50 -0.98
CA SER A 271 31.67 -7.70 -1.01
C SER A 271 32.04 -8.98 -0.24
N PRO A 272 33.17 -9.62 -0.59
CA PRO A 272 33.68 -10.72 0.21
C PRO A 272 34.13 -10.21 1.58
N ASN A 273 34.08 -11.09 2.58
CA ASN A 273 34.62 -10.82 3.91
C ASN A 273 36.18 -10.82 3.93
N SER A 274 36.77 -10.66 5.11
CA SER A 274 38.26 -10.65 5.27
C SER A 274 38.95 -11.92 4.77
N ASP A 275 38.26 -13.06 4.72
CA ASP A 275 38.78 -14.33 4.20
C ASP A 275 38.61 -14.47 2.68
N GLY A 276 37.99 -13.47 2.03
CA GLY A 276 37.72 -13.46 0.60
C GLY A 276 36.47 -14.27 0.21
N ASN A 277 35.58 -14.57 1.16
CA ASN A 277 34.38 -15.36 0.95
C ASN A 277 33.13 -14.46 0.94
N TYR A 278 32.20 -14.74 0.02
CA TYR A 278 30.84 -14.20 0.06
C TYR A 278 29.98 -15.03 1.01
N THR A 279 29.02 -14.38 1.68
CA THR A 279 28.01 -15.02 2.52
C THR A 279 26.68 -15.06 1.80
N VAL A 280 25.96 -16.18 1.88
CA VAL A 280 24.60 -16.29 1.34
C VAL A 280 23.64 -15.50 2.24
N ILE A 281 22.79 -14.70 1.62
CA ILE A 281 21.73 -13.97 2.29
C ILE A 281 20.42 -14.71 2.02
N TYR A 282 19.86 -15.29 3.07
CA TYR A 282 18.57 -15.96 3.02
C TYR A 282 17.51 -14.93 3.38
N ASN A 283 16.65 -14.58 2.41
CA ASN A 283 15.59 -13.62 2.60
C ASN A 283 14.25 -14.27 2.30
N SER A 284 13.38 -14.27 3.29
CA SER A 284 12.02 -14.78 3.21
C SER A 284 11.05 -13.65 2.88
N ALA A 285 9.99 -13.92 2.15
CA ALA A 285 8.95 -12.93 1.92
C ALA A 285 8.21 -12.60 3.23
N PRO A 286 7.74 -11.35 3.40
CA PRO A 286 6.95 -10.97 4.56
C PRO A 286 5.59 -11.69 4.59
N SER A 287 4.97 -11.74 5.76
CA SER A 287 3.58 -12.18 5.92
C SER A 287 2.64 -11.18 5.24
N ALA A 288 1.46 -11.65 4.79
CA ALA A 288 0.41 -10.73 4.39
C ALA A 288 -0.06 -9.89 5.59
N PRO A 289 -0.45 -8.62 5.40
CA PRO A 289 -1.14 -7.87 6.44
C PRO A 289 -2.37 -8.66 6.93
N PRO A 290 -2.53 -8.92 8.25
CA PRO A 290 -3.60 -9.79 8.74
C PRO A 290 -5.01 -9.28 8.45
N SER A 291 -5.16 -7.95 8.31
CA SER A 291 -6.44 -7.33 8.00
C SER A 291 -6.26 -6.02 7.24
N ILE A 292 -7.30 -5.65 6.48
CA ILE A 292 -7.50 -4.33 5.91
C ILE A 292 -8.79 -3.76 6.47
N THR A 293 -8.75 -2.50 6.91
CA THR A 293 -9.92 -1.77 7.44
C THR A 293 -10.34 -0.75 6.41
N ALA A 294 -11.59 -0.84 5.99
CA ALA A 294 -12.25 0.06 5.07
C ALA A 294 -13.72 0.22 5.48
N PRO A 295 -14.38 1.38 5.26
CA PRO A 295 -15.82 1.53 5.51
C PRO A 295 -16.62 0.70 4.50
N ALA A 296 -17.87 0.34 4.85
CA ALA A 296 -18.78 -0.34 3.92
C ALA A 296 -19.34 0.62 2.85
N THR A 297 -19.40 1.92 3.15
CA THR A 297 -19.90 2.97 2.26
C THR A 297 -19.02 4.22 2.36
N CYS A 298 -18.99 5.03 1.32
CA CYS A 298 -18.36 6.35 1.30
C CYS A 298 -19.15 7.30 0.39
N TYR A 299 -18.92 8.62 0.54
CA TYR A 299 -19.58 9.62 -0.28
C TYR A 299 -18.63 10.14 -1.36
N SER A 300 -19.13 10.32 -2.58
CA SER A 300 -18.38 10.98 -3.65
C SER A 300 -18.03 12.42 -3.27
N GLY A 301 -16.85 12.88 -3.67
CA GLY A 301 -16.33 14.20 -3.31
C GLY A 301 -15.70 14.29 -1.91
N GLN A 302 -15.84 13.27 -1.06
CA GLN A 302 -15.22 13.21 0.26
C GLN A 302 -13.98 12.32 0.24
N ASN A 303 -13.16 12.39 1.30
CA ASN A 303 -12.00 11.53 1.46
C ASN A 303 -12.38 10.21 2.10
N ILE A 304 -11.83 9.11 1.56
CA ILE A 304 -11.89 7.78 2.16
C ILE A 304 -10.53 7.44 2.81
N ASN A 305 -10.57 6.85 3.99
CA ASN A 305 -9.40 6.39 4.73
C ASN A 305 -9.37 4.86 4.76
N ILE A 306 -8.27 4.29 4.33
CA ILE A 306 -8.01 2.85 4.34
C ILE A 306 -6.81 2.58 5.23
N SER A 307 -6.86 1.52 6.03
CA SER A 307 -5.72 1.13 6.86
C SER A 307 -5.54 -0.38 6.87
N CYS A 308 -4.35 -0.85 7.24
CA CYS A 308 -4.08 -2.27 7.43
C CYS A 308 -3.36 -2.55 8.75
N ALA A 309 -3.49 -3.78 9.24
CA ALA A 309 -2.69 -4.26 10.36
C ALA A 309 -1.23 -4.47 9.93
N ALA A 310 -0.31 -4.45 10.90
CA ALA A 310 1.10 -4.66 10.63
C ALA A 310 1.36 -6.09 10.11
N ALA A 311 2.09 -6.20 9.02
CA ALA A 311 2.71 -7.44 8.58
C ALA A 311 3.97 -7.72 9.42
N THR A 312 4.43 -8.96 9.42
CA THR A 312 5.70 -9.36 10.02
C THR A 312 6.64 -9.91 8.95
N ASP A 313 7.91 -9.72 9.14
CA ASP A 313 8.94 -10.31 8.30
C ASP A 313 9.73 -11.36 9.10
N PRO A 314 9.92 -12.60 8.56
CA PRO A 314 10.66 -13.65 9.25
C PRO A 314 12.12 -13.31 9.54
N ASP A 315 12.73 -12.46 8.71
CA ASP A 315 14.13 -12.06 8.81
C ASP A 315 14.29 -10.70 9.51
N GLY A 316 13.18 -10.05 9.89
CA GLY A 316 13.16 -8.77 10.60
C GLY A 316 13.37 -7.55 9.71
N ASP A 317 13.15 -7.69 8.41
CA ASP A 317 13.33 -6.62 7.44
C ASP A 317 12.32 -5.49 7.60
N ALA A 318 12.77 -4.28 7.24
CA ALA A 318 11.88 -3.12 7.16
C ALA A 318 10.86 -3.29 6.04
N LEU A 319 9.58 -3.05 6.35
CA LEU A 319 8.48 -3.27 5.42
C LEU A 319 7.93 -1.97 4.86
N THR A 320 7.52 -2.01 3.60
CA THR A 320 6.67 -1.04 2.94
C THR A 320 5.34 -1.68 2.56
N TYR A 321 4.26 -0.87 2.52
CA TYR A 321 2.90 -1.32 2.21
C TYR A 321 2.50 -0.78 0.85
N CYS A 322 2.10 -1.70 -0.04
CA CYS A 322 1.66 -1.40 -1.40
C CYS A 322 0.14 -1.51 -1.43
N PHE A 323 -0.55 -0.34 -1.47
CA PHE A 323 -2.00 -0.27 -1.62
C PHE A 323 -2.37 -0.19 -3.09
N GLU A 324 -3.39 -0.94 -3.47
CA GLU A 324 -4.01 -0.92 -4.79
C GLU A 324 -5.51 -0.74 -4.67
N ARG A 325 -6.09 -0.01 -5.62
CA ARG A 325 -7.52 0.26 -5.73
C ARG A 325 -8.07 -0.38 -7.00
N SER A 326 -9.29 -0.91 -6.92
CA SER A 326 -10.19 -1.19 -8.04
C SER A 326 -11.47 -0.38 -7.84
N TYR A 327 -12.01 0.19 -8.91
CA TYR A 327 -13.32 0.86 -8.91
C TYR A 327 -14.20 0.29 -10.01
N ASN A 328 -15.51 0.23 -9.77
CA ASN A 328 -16.50 -0.30 -10.71
C ASN A 328 -16.11 -1.70 -11.26
N SER A 329 -15.53 -2.54 -10.41
CA SER A 329 -14.99 -3.87 -10.76
C SER A 329 -13.92 -3.86 -11.86
N GLY A 330 -13.24 -2.73 -12.06
CA GLY A 330 -12.17 -2.56 -13.04
C GLY A 330 -10.82 -3.12 -12.57
N ALA A 331 -9.78 -2.88 -13.37
CA ALA A 331 -8.43 -3.32 -13.07
C ALA A 331 -7.86 -2.69 -11.79
N TRP A 332 -6.98 -3.44 -11.11
CA TRP A 332 -6.24 -2.95 -9.95
C TRP A 332 -5.20 -1.90 -10.35
N THR A 333 -5.20 -0.79 -9.66
CA THR A 333 -4.22 0.30 -9.84
C THR A 333 -3.50 0.55 -8.53
N GLN A 334 -2.17 0.59 -8.55
CA GLN A 334 -1.36 0.94 -7.39
C GLN A 334 -1.56 2.41 -7.04
N VAL A 335 -1.91 2.69 -5.78
CA VAL A 335 -2.22 4.04 -5.28
C VAL A 335 -1.20 4.55 -4.25
N GLN A 336 -0.53 3.63 -3.54
CA GLN A 336 0.52 4.00 -2.58
C GLN A 336 1.56 2.88 -2.43
N VAL A 337 2.84 3.26 -2.26
CA VAL A 337 3.93 2.42 -1.74
C VAL A 337 4.70 3.24 -0.71
N SER A 338 4.57 2.89 0.56
CA SER A 338 5.24 3.61 1.66
C SER A 338 5.33 2.75 2.92
N ALA A 339 6.09 3.19 3.92
CA ALA A 339 6.10 2.57 5.24
C ALA A 339 4.79 2.80 6.02
N SER A 340 3.94 3.75 5.58
CA SER A 340 2.64 4.00 6.19
C SER A 340 1.67 2.85 5.95
N ARG A 341 0.96 2.47 7.00
CA ARG A 341 -0.13 1.49 6.97
C ARG A 341 -1.50 2.12 6.72
N THR A 342 -1.52 3.42 6.43
CA THR A 342 -2.74 4.16 6.13
C THR A 342 -2.63 4.81 4.76
N PHE A 343 -3.75 4.87 4.06
CA PHE A 343 -3.90 5.50 2.77
C PHE A 343 -5.19 6.33 2.75
N THR A 344 -5.15 7.51 2.17
CA THR A 344 -6.29 8.42 2.06
C THR A 344 -6.36 8.96 0.64
N GLU A 345 -7.55 8.95 0.05
CA GLU A 345 -7.79 9.58 -1.25
C GLU A 345 -9.19 10.19 -1.33
N ALA A 346 -9.37 11.14 -2.27
CA ALA A 346 -10.69 11.69 -2.59
C ALA A 346 -11.48 10.72 -3.47
N VAL A 347 -12.74 10.49 -3.10
CA VAL A 347 -13.66 9.61 -3.85
C VAL A 347 -14.20 10.35 -5.07
N SER A 348 -13.96 9.82 -6.26
CA SER A 348 -14.46 10.42 -7.50
C SER A 348 -15.98 10.24 -7.67
N THR A 349 -16.63 11.24 -8.26
CA THR A 349 -18.04 11.18 -8.65
C THR A 349 -18.34 10.15 -9.76
N ALA A 350 -17.31 9.65 -10.45
CA ALA A 350 -17.43 8.61 -11.47
C ALA A 350 -17.40 7.18 -10.91
N TRP A 351 -17.20 7.00 -9.61
CA TRP A 351 -17.08 5.69 -8.97
C TRP A 351 -18.39 5.32 -8.29
N ASN A 352 -18.90 4.12 -8.55
CA ASN A 352 -20.10 3.56 -7.89
C ASN A 352 -19.71 2.52 -6.84
N THR A 353 -18.59 1.81 -7.05
CA THR A 353 -18.06 0.83 -6.11
C THR A 353 -16.55 0.96 -6.04
N LEU A 354 -16.00 0.71 -4.85
CA LEU A 354 -14.57 0.68 -4.57
C LEU A 354 -14.19 -0.62 -3.90
N LYS A 355 -12.96 -1.05 -4.12
CA LYS A 355 -12.32 -2.14 -3.42
C LYS A 355 -10.83 -1.87 -3.30
N TYR A 356 -10.24 -2.17 -2.16
CA TYR A 356 -8.81 -1.99 -1.92
C TYR A 356 -8.16 -3.32 -1.58
N ARG A 357 -6.89 -3.44 -1.94
CA ARG A 357 -6.03 -4.51 -1.46
C ARG A 357 -4.67 -3.96 -1.08
N VAL A 358 -4.01 -4.65 -0.17
CA VAL A 358 -2.69 -4.27 0.33
C VAL A 358 -1.81 -5.50 0.47
N ARG A 359 -0.53 -5.35 0.16
CA ARG A 359 0.53 -6.33 0.44
C ARG A 359 1.73 -5.64 1.04
N ALA A 360 2.51 -6.38 1.81
CA ALA A 360 3.80 -5.92 2.32
C ALA A 360 4.91 -6.23 1.30
N LYS A 361 5.96 -5.41 1.31
CA LYS A 361 7.18 -5.58 0.54
C LYS A 361 8.36 -5.35 1.47
N ASP A 362 9.34 -6.28 1.47
CA ASP A 362 10.58 -6.17 2.23
C ASP A 362 11.63 -5.28 1.56
N SER A 363 12.77 -5.08 2.22
CA SER A 363 13.90 -4.28 1.73
C SER A 363 14.63 -4.92 0.54
N TYR A 364 14.46 -6.23 0.31
CA TYR A 364 15.06 -6.98 -0.79
C TYR A 364 14.15 -7.11 -2.02
N GLY A 365 12.87 -6.70 -1.89
CA GLY A 365 11.94 -6.64 -3.01
C GLY A 365 10.92 -7.77 -3.06
N ASN A 366 10.90 -8.70 -2.08
CA ASN A 366 9.90 -9.76 -2.01
C ASN A 366 8.57 -9.21 -1.50
N TYR A 367 7.48 -9.76 -1.99
CA TYR A 367 6.12 -9.36 -1.66
C TYR A 367 5.40 -10.47 -0.90
N SER A 368 4.57 -10.05 0.04
CA SER A 368 3.56 -10.93 0.63
C SER A 368 2.41 -11.21 -0.34
N ALA A 369 1.53 -12.13 0.04
CA ALA A 369 0.19 -12.21 -0.54
C ALA A 369 -0.62 -10.93 -0.25
N TYR A 370 -1.69 -10.70 -1.03
CA TYR A 370 -2.61 -9.58 -0.81
C TYR A 370 -3.64 -9.89 0.27
N THR A 371 -3.97 -8.85 1.05
CA THR A 371 -5.19 -8.80 1.86
C THR A 371 -6.14 -7.80 1.22
N THR A 372 -7.39 -8.21 1.00
CA THR A 372 -8.36 -7.46 0.20
C THR A 372 -9.55 -7.06 1.08
N SER A 373 -10.07 -5.82 0.91
CA SER A 373 -11.27 -5.32 1.58
C SER A 373 -12.55 -5.98 1.03
N GLY A 374 -13.66 -5.81 1.74
CA GLY A 374 -14.99 -5.93 1.14
C GLY A 374 -15.22 -4.89 0.04
N ASP A 375 -16.36 -5.02 -0.65
CA ASP A 375 -16.82 -4.00 -1.57
C ASP A 375 -17.32 -2.79 -0.77
N ILE A 376 -17.04 -1.58 -1.27
CA ILE A 376 -17.42 -0.30 -0.68
C ILE A 376 -18.37 0.38 -1.64
N ALA A 377 -19.61 0.65 -1.22
CA ALA A 377 -20.55 1.37 -2.05
C ALA A 377 -20.26 2.88 -2.01
N VAL A 378 -20.22 3.52 -3.17
CA VAL A 378 -20.09 4.98 -3.28
C VAL A 378 -21.47 5.60 -3.36
N ILE A 379 -21.78 6.44 -2.38
CA ILE A 379 -23.04 7.19 -2.33
C ILE A 379 -22.76 8.55 -2.99
N HIS A 380 -23.60 8.90 -3.97
CA HIS A 380 -23.55 10.20 -4.63
C HIS A 380 -24.53 11.12 -3.93
N ASN A 381 -24.01 12.10 -3.19
CA ASN A 381 -24.82 13.09 -2.53
C ASN A 381 -25.57 13.96 -3.55
N GLN A 382 -26.87 14.12 -3.35
CA GLN A 382 -27.77 14.90 -4.19
C GLN A 382 -28.07 16.26 -3.53
N PRO A 383 -28.28 17.33 -4.31
CA PRO A 383 -28.63 18.62 -3.76
C PRO A 383 -30.02 18.62 -3.13
N PRO A 384 -30.28 19.50 -2.16
CA PRO A 384 -31.60 19.71 -1.60
C PRO A 384 -32.62 20.10 -2.68
N VAL A 385 -33.89 19.82 -2.44
CA VAL A 385 -34.99 20.17 -3.34
C VAL A 385 -35.88 21.21 -2.65
N ILE A 386 -36.02 22.40 -3.25
CA ILE A 386 -36.93 23.45 -2.78
C ILE A 386 -38.27 23.29 -3.51
N SER A 387 -39.38 23.22 -2.77
CA SER A 387 -40.70 23.00 -3.32
C SER A 387 -41.15 24.14 -4.24
N GLY A 388 -42.04 23.82 -5.19
CA GLY A 388 -42.59 24.76 -6.16
C GLY A 388 -41.71 25.00 -7.38
N SER A 389 -41.89 26.11 -8.11
CA SER A 389 -41.13 26.52 -9.28
C SER A 389 -40.72 28.01 -9.18
N ASN A 390 -39.78 28.48 -10.00
CA ASN A 390 -39.51 29.91 -10.15
C ASN A 390 -40.80 30.60 -10.61
N ALA A 391 -41.14 31.75 -10.00
CA ALA A 391 -42.41 32.40 -10.23
C ALA A 391 -42.31 33.92 -10.09
N ASP A 392 -43.21 34.64 -10.75
CA ASP A 392 -43.47 36.05 -10.48
C ASP A 392 -44.65 36.14 -9.50
N LEU A 393 -44.41 36.70 -8.33
CA LEU A 393 -45.39 36.87 -7.26
C LEU A 393 -46.33 38.08 -7.53
N GLY A 394 -46.16 38.76 -8.66
CA GLY A 394 -46.95 39.90 -9.08
C GLY A 394 -46.67 41.16 -8.29
N ILE A 395 -47.65 42.10 -8.34
CA ILE A 395 -47.54 43.39 -7.67
C ILE A 395 -47.77 43.28 -6.18
N LYS A 396 -46.87 43.83 -5.36
CA LYS A 396 -46.98 43.93 -3.90
C LYS A 396 -47.07 45.38 -3.49
N ARG A 397 -48.11 45.69 -2.68
CA ARG A 397 -48.39 47.04 -2.16
C ARG A 397 -48.25 47.13 -0.65
N ALA A 398 -48.03 46.01 0.01
CA ALA A 398 -47.83 45.89 1.45
C ALA A 398 -46.93 44.69 1.74
N ASP A 399 -46.55 44.52 2.99
CA ASP A 399 -45.85 43.35 3.51
C ASP A 399 -46.51 42.06 3.04
N PHE A 400 -45.68 41.07 2.74
CA PHE A 400 -46.18 39.78 2.26
C PHE A 400 -45.27 38.63 2.71
N THR A 401 -45.78 37.44 2.64
CA THR A 401 -45.06 36.20 2.92
C THR A 401 -45.12 35.26 1.71
N TYR A 402 -44.12 34.35 1.64
CA TYR A 402 -44.13 33.25 0.69
C TYR A 402 -43.79 31.96 1.45
N GLN A 403 -44.55 30.91 1.22
CA GLN A 403 -44.34 29.60 1.86
C GLN A 403 -43.66 28.63 0.90
N TYR A 404 -42.70 27.86 1.40
CA TYR A 404 -42.00 26.82 0.69
C TYR A 404 -41.58 25.72 1.68
N SER A 405 -41.21 24.56 1.19
CA SER A 405 -40.55 23.52 1.98
C SER A 405 -39.26 23.09 1.29
N VAL A 406 -38.35 22.49 2.04
CA VAL A 406 -37.14 21.91 1.51
C VAL A 406 -37.07 20.47 1.94
N THR A 407 -36.77 19.58 1.01
CA THR A 407 -36.42 18.17 1.25
C THR A 407 -35.02 17.91 0.80
N ASP A 408 -34.41 16.87 1.33
CA ASP A 408 -33.10 16.40 0.89
C ASP A 408 -33.20 14.90 0.59
N PRO A 409 -32.79 14.43 -0.60
CA PRO A 409 -32.92 13.02 -0.97
C PRO A 409 -32.10 12.07 -0.09
N ASP A 410 -30.97 12.57 0.43
CA ASP A 410 -30.05 11.78 1.26
C ASP A 410 -30.32 11.98 2.77
N GLY A 411 -31.22 12.90 3.12
CA GLY A 411 -31.59 13.22 4.49
C GLY A 411 -30.60 14.11 5.22
N ASP A 412 -29.76 14.81 4.47
CA ASP A 412 -28.72 15.67 5.02
C ASP A 412 -29.30 16.90 5.74
N THR A 413 -28.51 17.43 6.69
CA THR A 413 -28.83 18.70 7.33
C THR A 413 -28.73 19.85 6.32
N VAL A 414 -29.81 20.62 6.18
CA VAL A 414 -29.90 21.71 5.20
C VAL A 414 -29.96 23.07 5.89
N ASN A 415 -29.18 24.03 5.38
CA ASN A 415 -29.24 25.45 5.72
C ASN A 415 -29.88 26.23 4.57
N VAL A 416 -30.65 27.26 4.91
CA VAL A 416 -31.33 28.11 3.92
C VAL A 416 -30.94 29.56 4.09
N VAL A 417 -30.61 30.23 2.99
CA VAL A 417 -30.35 31.67 2.92
C VAL A 417 -31.36 32.33 1.98
N GLU A 418 -32.11 33.28 2.50
CA GLU A 418 -33.08 34.08 1.77
C GLU A 418 -32.51 35.47 1.47
N LYS A 419 -32.58 35.89 0.21
CA LYS A 419 -32.04 37.21 -0.22
C LYS A 419 -33.08 37.95 -1.07
N ILE A 420 -33.05 39.28 -1.02
CA ILE A 420 -33.69 40.18 -1.98
C ILE A 420 -32.62 41.01 -2.64
N ASP A 421 -32.56 41.03 -3.97
CA ASP A 421 -31.59 41.75 -4.80
C ASP A 421 -30.13 41.51 -4.33
N GLY A 422 -29.82 40.26 -3.94
CA GLY A 422 -28.52 39.84 -3.44
C GLY A 422 -28.27 40.11 -1.95
N LYS A 423 -29.09 40.94 -1.28
CA LYS A 423 -28.98 41.27 0.15
C LYS A 423 -29.69 40.20 0.99
N THR A 424 -28.99 39.59 1.94
CA THR A 424 -29.56 38.58 2.86
C THR A 424 -30.62 39.23 3.74
N ILE A 425 -31.81 38.60 3.79
CA ILE A 425 -32.93 38.99 4.67
C ILE A 425 -33.16 37.98 5.79
N ALA A 426 -32.83 36.67 5.57
CA ALA A 426 -32.84 35.67 6.60
C ALA A 426 -31.82 34.53 6.33
N THR A 427 -31.33 33.92 7.41
CA THR A 427 -30.58 32.68 7.40
C THR A 427 -31.23 31.73 8.39
N LYS A 428 -31.51 30.50 7.94
CA LYS A 428 -32.13 29.42 8.73
C LYS A 428 -31.19 28.22 8.73
N ASN A 429 -30.66 27.88 9.88
CA ASN A 429 -29.71 26.78 10.00
C ASN A 429 -30.42 25.50 10.43
N ALA A 430 -29.99 24.35 9.91
CA ALA A 430 -30.49 23.02 10.26
C ALA A 430 -32.02 22.94 10.26
N ILE A 431 -32.65 23.33 9.14
CA ILE A 431 -34.09 23.35 9.03
C ILE A 431 -34.68 21.93 9.14
N THR A 432 -35.90 21.81 9.64
CA THR A 432 -36.65 20.54 9.60
C THR A 432 -37.07 20.24 8.16
N LEU A 433 -36.55 19.15 7.58
CA LEU A 433 -36.90 18.73 6.22
C LEU A 433 -38.38 18.45 6.07
N GLY A 434 -38.97 18.88 4.96
CA GLY A 434 -40.37 18.75 4.65
C GLY A 434 -41.29 19.74 5.39
N ALA A 435 -40.83 20.42 6.45
CA ALA A 435 -41.60 21.41 7.15
C ALA A 435 -41.76 22.71 6.34
N THR A 436 -42.94 23.34 6.48
CA THR A 436 -43.21 24.63 5.85
C THR A 436 -42.29 25.73 6.40
N GLN A 437 -41.58 26.38 5.51
CA GLN A 437 -40.78 27.56 5.77
C GLN A 437 -41.54 28.79 5.29
N THR A 438 -41.39 29.90 6.01
CA THR A 438 -41.99 31.18 5.63
C THR A 438 -40.88 32.19 5.34
N LEU A 439 -40.86 32.69 4.12
CA LEU A 439 -40.11 33.88 3.76
C LEU A 439 -40.99 35.11 4.02
N SER A 440 -40.50 36.08 4.77
CA SER A 440 -41.24 37.31 5.10
C SER A 440 -40.52 38.53 4.52
N VAL A 441 -41.27 39.33 3.76
CA VAL A 441 -40.84 40.63 3.29
C VAL A 441 -41.74 41.69 3.96
N SER A 442 -41.31 42.18 5.12
CA SER A 442 -42.15 42.99 6.01
C SER A 442 -41.35 44.16 6.64
N GLY A 443 -42.10 45.15 7.17
CA GLY A 443 -41.58 46.28 7.91
C GLY A 443 -40.47 47.06 7.16
N ASN A 444 -39.33 47.25 7.82
CA ASN A 444 -38.22 47.99 7.23
C ASN A 444 -37.65 47.33 5.96
N THR A 445 -37.72 45.97 5.85
CA THR A 445 -37.28 45.30 4.64
C THR A 445 -38.12 45.69 3.44
N PHE A 446 -39.46 45.64 3.56
CA PHE A 446 -40.33 46.05 2.47
C PHE A 446 -40.26 47.56 2.21
N THR A 447 -40.24 48.37 3.27
CA THR A 447 -40.22 49.83 3.17
C THR A 447 -38.96 50.36 2.45
N ALA A 448 -37.78 49.77 2.70
CA ALA A 448 -36.51 50.16 2.12
C ALA A 448 -36.40 49.85 0.61
N LEU A 449 -37.26 48.99 0.06
CA LEU A 449 -37.24 48.67 -1.37
C LEU A 449 -37.77 49.83 -2.19
N THR A 450 -37.27 50.03 -3.38
CA THR A 450 -37.79 51.01 -4.35
C THR A 450 -39.06 50.49 -5.02
N ASN A 451 -39.86 51.36 -5.61
CA ASN A 451 -40.96 50.92 -6.50
C ASN A 451 -40.36 50.41 -7.82
N ALA A 452 -40.08 49.14 -7.87
CA ALA A 452 -39.45 48.46 -9.01
C ALA A 452 -39.69 46.95 -8.95
N LYS A 453 -39.23 46.23 -9.96
CA LYS A 453 -39.16 44.78 -9.94
C LYS A 453 -37.97 44.31 -9.07
N HIS A 454 -38.20 43.41 -8.16
CA HIS A 454 -37.23 42.86 -7.23
C HIS A 454 -37.11 41.33 -7.42
N THR A 455 -35.93 40.82 -7.12
CA THR A 455 -35.65 39.38 -7.21
C THR A 455 -35.39 38.81 -5.81
N ILE A 456 -36.14 37.75 -5.45
CA ILE A 456 -35.89 36.96 -4.26
C ILE A 456 -35.13 35.71 -4.69
N THR A 457 -34.07 35.36 -3.97
CA THR A 457 -33.43 34.07 -4.08
C THR A 457 -33.48 33.32 -2.76
N ILE A 458 -33.89 32.04 -2.81
CA ILE A 458 -33.89 31.10 -1.71
C ILE A 458 -32.83 30.06 -2.08
N THR A 459 -31.73 30.02 -1.33
CA THR A 459 -30.64 29.04 -1.53
C THR A 459 -30.69 28.05 -0.38
N ALA A 460 -30.90 26.78 -0.69
CA ALA A 460 -30.77 25.66 0.25
C ALA A 460 -29.44 24.95 0.00
N THR A 461 -28.65 24.73 1.05
CA THR A 461 -27.34 24.07 0.97
C THR A 461 -27.29 22.93 2.01
N ASP A 462 -26.93 21.73 1.56
CA ASP A 462 -26.77 20.55 2.42
C ASP A 462 -25.44 20.55 3.20
N SER A 463 -25.26 19.59 4.08
CA SER A 463 -24.05 19.44 4.88
C SER A 463 -22.81 19.04 4.06
N ALA A 464 -23.01 18.50 2.84
CA ALA A 464 -21.94 18.15 1.91
C ALA A 464 -21.54 19.33 0.97
N GLY A 465 -22.30 20.43 1.01
CA GLY A 465 -22.04 21.65 0.24
C GLY A 465 -22.78 21.74 -1.09
N ASN A 466 -23.65 20.79 -1.45
CA ASN A 466 -24.49 20.91 -2.63
C ASN A 466 -25.64 21.88 -2.38
N SER A 467 -26.04 22.60 -3.41
CA SER A 467 -27.03 23.66 -3.25
C SER A 467 -28.08 23.64 -4.34
N ALA A 468 -29.30 24.03 -3.96
CA ALA A 468 -30.38 24.36 -4.87
C ALA A 468 -30.81 25.82 -4.68
N VAL A 469 -31.24 26.44 -5.75
CA VAL A 469 -31.68 27.83 -5.74
C VAL A 469 -33.08 27.95 -6.33
N ARG A 470 -33.96 28.68 -5.61
CA ARG A 470 -35.28 29.10 -6.07
C ARG A 470 -35.27 30.60 -6.31
N THR A 471 -35.68 31.04 -7.49
CA THR A 471 -35.77 32.46 -7.85
C THR A 471 -37.23 32.88 -7.99
N LEU A 472 -37.61 33.89 -7.24
CA LEU A 472 -38.94 34.52 -7.32
C LEU A 472 -38.78 35.98 -7.69
N THR A 473 -39.75 36.57 -8.35
CA THR A 473 -39.77 38.01 -8.63
C THR A 473 -41.08 38.63 -8.12
N PHE A 474 -41.06 39.89 -7.82
CA PHE A 474 -42.23 40.68 -7.53
C PHE A 474 -42.01 42.13 -7.91
N THR A 475 -43.09 42.89 -8.13
CA THR A 475 -42.99 44.31 -8.39
C THR A 475 -43.56 45.08 -7.20
N LYS A 476 -42.73 45.85 -6.49
CA LYS A 476 -43.25 46.77 -5.48
C LYS A 476 -43.86 47.96 -6.20
N SER A 477 -45.13 48.28 -5.84
CA SER A 477 -45.83 49.41 -6.42
C SER A 477 -46.72 50.05 -5.35
N ILE A 478 -46.17 50.96 -4.59
CA ILE A 478 -46.91 51.77 -3.61
C ILE A 478 -47.41 53.02 -4.33
N ALA A 479 -48.75 53.22 -4.33
CA ALA A 479 -49.40 54.33 -4.97
C ALA A 479 -49.19 55.66 -4.21
N GLY A 480 -48.97 55.57 -2.90
CA GLY A 480 -48.75 56.73 -2.05
C GLY A 480 -48.45 56.35 -0.61
N PHE A 481 -48.11 57.30 0.21
CA PHE A 481 -47.91 57.08 1.65
C PHE A 481 -48.38 58.30 2.44
N VAL A 482 -48.63 58.06 3.73
CA VAL A 482 -49.00 59.11 4.69
C VAL A 482 -48.00 59.06 5.84
N ILE A 483 -47.41 60.17 6.22
CA ILE A 483 -46.57 60.35 7.40
C ILE A 483 -47.38 61.16 8.41
N THR A 484 -47.54 60.66 9.61
CA THR A 484 -48.13 61.34 10.76
C THR A 484 -47.20 61.15 11.96
N LEU A 485 -47.02 62.13 12.80
CA LEU A 485 -46.29 61.95 14.05
C LEU A 485 -47.04 60.92 14.92
N SER A 486 -46.31 59.94 15.44
CA SER A 486 -46.87 58.88 16.27
C SER A 486 -47.46 59.40 17.61
N ALA A 487 -46.89 60.50 18.10
CA ALA A 487 -47.40 61.25 19.22
C ALA A 487 -47.50 62.73 18.83
N PRO A 488 -48.61 63.42 19.14
CA PRO A 488 -48.68 64.86 18.98
C PRO A 488 -47.59 65.60 19.76
N LEU A 489 -47.16 66.77 19.26
CA LEU A 489 -46.33 67.69 20.02
C LEU A 489 -47.20 68.44 21.02
N GLU A 490 -46.82 68.40 22.30
CA GLU A 490 -47.55 69.08 23.38
C GLU A 490 -47.28 70.56 23.34
N ALA A 491 -48.24 71.37 23.86
CA ALA A 491 -48.21 72.82 23.98
C ALA A 491 -48.86 73.25 25.27
N ASP A 492 -48.45 74.42 25.79
CA ASP A 492 -49.02 75.04 27.00
C ASP A 492 -50.38 75.72 26.73
N SER A 493 -50.64 75.98 25.50
CA SER A 493 -51.93 76.61 25.01
C SER A 493 -52.26 76.12 23.61
N GLN A 494 -53.51 76.24 23.19
CA GLN A 494 -53.89 75.83 21.84
C GLN A 494 -53.09 76.68 20.79
N PRO A 495 -52.31 75.97 19.92
CA PRO A 495 -51.51 76.64 18.91
C PRO A 495 -52.41 77.47 17.94
N THR A 496 -51.96 78.70 17.65
CA THR A 496 -52.65 79.62 16.73
C THR A 496 -52.01 79.67 15.35
N ARG A 497 -50.73 79.30 15.29
CA ARG A 497 -49.91 79.33 14.04
C ARG A 497 -48.97 78.12 14.03
N ALA A 498 -48.65 77.64 12.82
CA ALA A 498 -47.66 76.57 12.61
C ALA A 498 -46.79 76.92 11.37
N ASN A 499 -45.49 76.93 11.55
CA ASN A 499 -44.54 77.00 10.46
C ASN A 499 -43.92 75.66 10.20
N VAL A 500 -44.32 74.99 9.11
CA VAL A 500 -43.93 73.64 8.76
C VAL A 500 -43.02 73.60 7.55
N LYS A 501 -41.92 72.94 7.60
CA LYS A 501 -41.01 72.68 6.48
C LYS A 501 -40.95 71.18 6.19
N VAL A 502 -41.15 70.81 4.94
CA VAL A 502 -41.05 69.40 4.47
C VAL A 502 -39.98 69.35 3.38
N THR A 503 -38.92 68.60 3.68
CA THR A 503 -37.86 68.31 2.67
C THR A 503 -38.36 67.13 1.85
N ARG A 504 -38.55 67.31 0.55
CA ARG A 504 -39.22 66.38 -0.34
C ARG A 504 -38.70 66.54 -1.79
N ASP A 505 -38.88 65.44 -2.55
CA ASP A 505 -38.86 65.47 -4.01
C ASP A 505 -40.12 64.74 -4.51
N ILE A 506 -40.96 65.52 -5.18
CA ILE A 506 -42.25 65.09 -5.74
C ILE A 506 -42.20 65.43 -7.22
N PRO A 507 -41.84 64.51 -8.08
CA PRO A 507 -41.72 64.67 -9.53
C PRO A 507 -43.09 65.00 -10.15
N ALA A 508 -43.02 65.61 -11.37
CA ALA A 508 -44.24 65.90 -12.15
C ALA A 508 -45.13 64.63 -12.27
N GLY A 509 -46.43 64.85 -12.06
CA GLY A 509 -47.42 63.75 -12.00
C GLY A 509 -47.69 63.19 -10.58
N GLY A 510 -46.83 63.51 -9.60
CA GLY A 510 -47.06 63.22 -8.19
C GLY A 510 -47.84 64.34 -7.51
N THR A 511 -48.54 64.02 -6.40
CA THR A 511 -49.23 64.98 -5.56
C THR A 511 -48.71 64.97 -4.14
N PHE A 512 -48.79 66.09 -3.47
CA PHE A 512 -48.28 66.31 -2.13
C PHE A 512 -49.29 67.19 -1.37
N LYS A 513 -49.67 66.77 -0.17
CA LYS A 513 -50.54 67.49 0.72
C LYS A 513 -50.00 67.46 2.14
N VAL A 514 -49.98 68.66 2.80
CA VAL A 514 -49.62 68.77 4.21
C VAL A 514 -50.82 69.26 4.99
N GLU A 515 -51.18 68.61 6.06
CA GLU A 515 -52.24 69.01 6.96
C GLU A 515 -51.69 69.12 8.38
N VAL A 516 -52.20 70.07 9.15
CA VAL A 516 -51.87 70.30 10.56
C VAL A 516 -53.12 70.35 11.38
N THR A 517 -53.03 69.95 12.63
CA THR A 517 -54.12 70.11 13.60
C THR A 517 -53.58 70.75 14.86
N ASN A 518 -54.36 71.66 15.49
CA ASN A 518 -54.08 72.32 16.76
C ASN A 518 -54.93 71.80 17.92
N ASN A 519 -55.70 70.70 17.70
CA ASN A 519 -56.46 70.04 18.70
C ASN A 519 -56.25 68.47 18.58
N PRO A 520 -54.99 67.98 18.58
CA PRO A 520 -54.70 66.58 18.25
C PRO A 520 -55.15 65.58 19.30
N PHE A 521 -55.47 66.04 20.51
CA PHE A 521 -55.95 65.20 21.62
C PHE A 521 -57.44 65.10 21.71
N ASP A 522 -58.20 65.85 20.88
CA ASP A 522 -59.64 65.76 20.79
C ASP A 522 -60.06 64.41 20.21
N ALA A 523 -61.26 63.89 20.55
CA ALA A 523 -61.80 62.65 20.01
C ALA A 523 -61.92 62.68 18.46
N SER A 524 -62.08 63.89 17.90
CA SER A 524 -62.13 64.14 16.46
C SER A 524 -61.32 65.39 16.11
N PRO A 525 -59.98 65.28 15.93
CA PRO A 525 -59.13 66.40 15.59
C PRO A 525 -59.49 67.06 14.27
N VAL A 526 -59.47 68.40 14.20
CA VAL A 526 -59.71 69.12 12.99
C VAL A 526 -58.39 69.35 12.24
N TRP A 527 -58.29 68.74 11.06
CA TRP A 527 -57.10 68.87 10.17
C TRP A 527 -57.27 69.96 9.16
N GLU A 528 -56.38 70.94 9.11
CA GLU A 528 -56.35 72.06 8.19
C GLU A 528 -55.24 71.83 7.15
N ASP A 529 -55.59 72.08 5.88
CA ASP A 529 -54.60 72.02 4.77
C ASP A 529 -53.67 73.20 4.81
N CYS A 530 -52.43 72.97 5.06
CA CYS A 530 -51.37 73.97 5.07
C CYS A 530 -50.38 73.83 3.89
N THR A 531 -50.71 73.05 2.87
CA THR A 531 -49.82 72.71 1.73
C THR A 531 -49.25 73.99 1.07
N ASN A 532 -50.09 74.99 0.79
CA ASN A 532 -49.63 76.20 0.20
C ASN A 532 -48.70 77.02 1.09
N ALA A 533 -48.97 77.09 2.38
CA ALA A 533 -48.09 77.73 3.36
C ALA A 533 -46.70 77.06 3.38
N VAL A 534 -46.66 75.71 3.39
CA VAL A 534 -45.41 74.95 3.32
C VAL A 534 -44.67 75.15 2.01
N VAL A 535 -45.35 75.25 0.88
CA VAL A 535 -44.73 75.51 -0.43
C VAL A 535 -44.17 76.92 -0.50
N GLN A 536 -44.85 77.89 0.09
CA GLN A 536 -44.44 79.32 0.11
C GLN A 536 -43.46 79.63 1.24
N GLY A 537 -43.22 78.70 2.16
CA GLY A 537 -42.35 78.88 3.33
C GLY A 537 -42.91 79.90 4.36
N VAL A 538 -44.22 80.08 4.43
CA VAL A 538 -44.90 80.95 5.39
C VAL A 538 -45.66 80.17 6.45
N ALA A 539 -45.96 80.77 7.60
CA ALA A 539 -46.72 80.12 8.66
C ALA A 539 -48.19 79.98 8.26
N HIS A 540 -48.76 78.82 8.57
CA HIS A 540 -50.20 78.60 8.54
C HIS A 540 -50.83 79.15 9.81
N VAL A 541 -51.94 79.87 9.64
CA VAL A 541 -52.77 80.37 10.76
C VAL A 541 -53.97 79.50 10.94
N PHE A 542 -54.10 78.89 12.11
CA PHE A 542 -55.24 78.02 12.38
C PHE A 542 -56.55 78.71 12.40
N THR A 543 -57.52 78.19 11.68
CA THR A 543 -58.90 78.61 11.71
C THR A 543 -59.68 77.98 12.85
N ASN A 544 -59.31 76.80 13.23
CA ASN A 544 -59.90 76.10 14.37
C ASN A 544 -59.56 76.82 15.68
N LYS A 545 -60.60 77.13 16.48
CA LYS A 545 -60.47 77.77 17.78
C LYS A 545 -61.01 76.95 18.89
N ILE A 546 -61.38 75.71 18.60
CA ILE A 546 -61.99 74.77 19.54
C ILE A 546 -60.98 73.65 19.91
N ASN A 547 -60.80 73.46 21.18
CA ASN A 547 -60.09 72.27 21.77
C ASN A 547 -60.91 71.77 22.93
N THR A 548 -61.36 70.51 22.83
CA THR A 548 -62.21 69.90 23.82
C THR A 548 -61.45 69.01 24.79
N ALA A 549 -60.22 68.65 24.47
CA ALA A 549 -59.34 67.93 25.36
C ALA A 549 -58.69 68.82 26.41
N ALA A 550 -58.27 68.23 27.50
CA ALA A 550 -57.56 68.93 28.56
C ALA A 550 -56.08 69.29 28.19
N GLN A 551 -55.57 68.69 27.15
CA GLN A 551 -54.24 68.90 26.60
C GLN A 551 -54.27 69.70 25.31
N TYR A 552 -53.25 70.55 25.14
CA TYR A 552 -53.03 71.28 23.91
C TYR A 552 -51.83 70.73 23.15
N GLY A 553 -51.77 70.86 21.85
CA GLY A 553 -50.68 70.43 21.04
C GLY A 553 -50.88 70.57 19.55
N MET A 554 -49.94 70.07 18.80
CA MET A 554 -49.98 70.04 17.36
C MET A 554 -49.61 68.69 16.82
N ASN A 555 -50.25 68.27 15.74
CA ASN A 555 -49.78 67.13 14.96
C ASN A 555 -49.74 67.50 13.47
N ILE A 556 -48.97 66.78 12.69
CA ILE A 556 -48.80 66.97 11.26
C ILE A 556 -49.08 65.67 10.52
N ARG A 557 -49.70 65.79 9.34
CA ARG A 557 -49.89 64.69 8.41
C ARG A 557 -49.43 65.15 7.01
N VAL A 558 -48.51 64.38 6.45
CA VAL A 558 -48.01 64.57 5.08
C VAL A 558 -48.48 63.42 4.23
N THR A 559 -49.31 63.67 3.24
CA THR A 559 -49.82 62.68 2.28
C THR A 559 -49.10 62.90 0.94
N VAL A 560 -48.52 61.85 0.41
CA VAL A 560 -47.89 61.82 -0.91
C VAL A 560 -48.55 60.76 -1.75
N GLN A 561 -48.99 61.10 -2.95
CA GLN A 561 -49.50 60.16 -3.95
C GLN A 561 -48.59 60.20 -5.15
N ARG A 562 -48.19 59.05 -5.67
CA ARG A 562 -47.30 58.94 -6.84
C ARG A 562 -47.96 59.42 -8.11
N GLY A 563 -49.29 59.15 -8.27
CA GLY A 563 -49.98 59.45 -9.51
C GLY A 563 -49.25 58.90 -10.73
N ASP A 564 -49.05 59.74 -11.76
CA ASP A 564 -48.36 59.39 -13.00
C ASP A 564 -46.86 59.74 -12.97
N ALA A 565 -46.30 60.02 -11.79
CA ALA A 565 -44.88 60.31 -11.67
C ALA A 565 -43.97 59.14 -12.16
N LEU A 566 -43.04 59.45 -13.06
CA LEU A 566 -42.14 58.47 -13.68
C LEU A 566 -41.01 58.03 -12.74
N THR A 567 -40.68 58.86 -11.75
CA THR A 567 -39.66 58.59 -10.74
C THR A 567 -40.28 58.50 -9.34
N ALA A 568 -39.48 58.09 -8.34
CA ALA A 568 -39.94 57.95 -6.97
C ALA A 568 -40.27 59.29 -6.32
N CYS A 569 -41.41 59.38 -5.61
CA CYS A 569 -41.72 60.47 -4.69
C CYS A 569 -41.14 60.15 -3.32
N TRP A 570 -40.47 61.07 -2.66
CA TRP A 570 -39.96 60.86 -1.32
C TRP A 570 -40.03 62.11 -0.43
N VAL A 571 -40.08 61.88 0.86
CA VAL A 571 -39.94 62.89 1.92
C VAL A 571 -38.81 62.47 2.80
N SER A 572 -37.80 63.30 2.99
CA SER A 572 -36.57 63.01 3.78
C SER A 572 -36.57 63.71 5.14
N GLY A 573 -37.40 64.68 5.35
CA GLY A 573 -37.46 65.35 6.65
C GLY A 573 -38.71 66.23 6.80
N ILE A 574 -39.21 66.34 8.02
CA ILE A 574 -40.27 67.19 8.46
C ILE A 574 -39.75 67.95 9.67
N GLY A 575 -39.87 69.25 9.71
CA GLY A 575 -39.51 70.06 10.85
C GLY A 575 -40.29 71.33 10.88
N GLY A 576 -40.21 72.11 11.94
CA GLY A 576 -40.90 73.36 12.08
C GLY A 576 -41.04 73.85 13.52
N ASN A 577 -41.87 74.91 13.71
CA ASN A 577 -42.27 75.41 15.02
C ASN A 577 -43.72 75.83 14.97
N PHE A 578 -44.33 75.98 16.13
CA PHE A 578 -45.69 76.50 16.29
C PHE A 578 -45.76 77.38 17.51
N GLU A 579 -46.73 78.27 17.54
CA GLU A 579 -47.03 79.24 18.61
C GLU A 579 -48.51 79.33 18.87
#